data_30dbc95488e8e972be8d3c3fe0fc6bd2
#
_entry.id   30dbc95488e8e972be8d3c3fe0fc6bd2
#
_cell.length_a   1.000
_cell.length_b   1.000
_cell.length_c   1.000
_cell.angle_alpha   90.00
_cell.angle_beta   90.00
_cell.angle_gamma   90.00
#
_symmetry.space_group_name_H-M   'P 1'
#
loop_
_entity.id
_entity.type
_entity.pdbx_description
1 polymer ?
#
loop_
_entity_poly.entity_id
_entity_poly.type
_entity_poly.pdbx_seq_one_letter_code
_entity_poly.pdbx_strand_id
1 'polypeptide(L)' 'MSTAAAPRAITVSEGLLRREAVENAIADLRLEGLAPTPHARLLFEQFVQGDLTEEQLVNAVLAR' A
#
# COMPACT_ATOMS: atom_id res chain seq x y z
N MET A 1 9.37 -7.07 -23.37
CA MET A 1 9.22 -6.98 -22.72
C MET A 1 8.70 -7.23 -21.98
N SER A 2 8.41 -7.39 -21.85
CA SER A 2 7.99 -7.50 -21.17
C SER A 2 7.69 -7.53 -20.42
N THR A 3 7.44 -7.43 -20.20
CA THR A 3 7.25 -7.39 -19.53
C THR A 3 6.93 -7.55 -18.70
N ALA A 4 6.50 -7.78 -19.51
CA ALA A 4 5.77 -7.90 -18.41
C ALA A 4 6.40 -7.94 -17.15
N ALA A 5 7.25 -7.32 -17.12
CA ALA A 5 7.94 -7.27 -15.90
C ALA A 5 7.01 -7.52 -14.75
N ALA A 6 7.38 -8.30 -13.85
CA ALA A 6 6.58 -8.55 -12.69
C ALA A 6 6.29 -7.23 -12.02
N PRO A 7 5.02 -6.94 -11.77
CA PRO A 7 4.69 -5.66 -11.17
C PRO A 7 5.28 -5.45 -9.79
N ARG A 8 5.64 -6.53 -9.12
CA ARG A 8 6.19 -6.40 -7.77
C ARG A 8 7.68 -6.11 -7.75
N ALA A 9 8.28 -5.92 -8.92
CA ALA A 9 9.71 -5.64 -8.99
C ALA A 9 9.96 -4.16 -8.74
N ILE A 10 9.84 -3.72 -7.50
CA ILE A 10 10.14 -2.34 -7.14
C ILE A 10 11.48 -2.30 -6.44
N THR A 11 12.11 -1.13 -6.46
CA THR A 11 13.39 -0.95 -5.81
C THR A 11 13.23 -0.91 -4.30
N VAL A 12 14.33 -1.11 -3.60
CA VAL A 12 14.31 -0.98 -2.15
C VAL A 12 13.89 0.43 -1.74
N SER A 13 14.38 1.43 -2.46
CA SER A 13 14.00 2.81 -2.15
C SER A 13 12.52 3.04 -2.29
N GLU A 14 11.92 2.52 -3.36
CA GLU A 14 10.48 2.64 -3.54
C GLU A 14 9.72 1.92 -2.44
N GLY A 15 10.20 0.75 -2.02
CA GLY A 15 9.57 0.02 -0.93
C GLY A 15 9.59 0.80 0.36
N LEU A 16 10.71 1.46 0.65
CA LEU A 16 10.82 2.27 1.85
C LEU A 16 9.87 3.47 1.80
N LEU A 17 9.79 4.12 0.64
CA LEU A 17 8.89 5.26 0.49
C LEU A 17 7.44 4.84 0.63
N ARG A 18 7.09 3.68 0.09
CA ARG A 18 5.73 3.17 0.21
C ARG A 18 5.39 2.83 1.66
N ARG A 19 6.34 2.23 2.38
CA ARG A 19 6.13 1.92 3.79
C ARG A 19 5.93 3.19 4.60
N GLU A 20 6.73 4.20 4.32
CA GLU A 20 6.60 5.48 5.01
C GLU A 20 5.23 6.10 4.75
N ALA A 21 4.77 6.04 3.50
CA ALA A 21 3.46 6.57 3.15
C ALA A 21 2.35 5.85 3.90
N VAL A 22 2.46 4.52 4.01
CA VAL A 22 1.47 3.72 4.75
C VAL A 22 1.50 4.08 6.23
N GLU A 23 2.68 4.21 6.81
CA GLU A 23 2.79 4.55 8.22
C GLU A 23 2.20 5.92 8.51
N ASN A 24 2.43 6.87 7.61
CA ASN A 24 1.84 8.19 7.76
C ASN A 24 0.32 8.15 7.69
N ALA A 25 -0.21 7.35 6.77
CA ALA A 25 -1.66 7.20 6.63
C ALA A 25 -2.26 6.58 7.89
N ILE A 26 -1.60 5.59 8.45
CA ILE A 26 -2.08 4.94 9.67
C ILE A 26 -2.01 5.93 10.84
N ALA A 27 -0.96 6.73 10.91
CA ALA A 27 -0.85 7.73 11.96
C ALA A 27 -1.99 8.73 11.88
N ASP A 28 -2.34 9.15 10.66
CA ASP A 28 -3.45 10.08 10.47
C ASP A 28 -4.76 9.47 10.95
N LEU A 29 -4.98 8.18 10.65
CA LEU A 29 -6.19 7.50 11.13
C LEU A 29 -6.24 7.50 12.65
N ARG A 30 -5.12 7.25 13.30
CA ARG A 30 -5.07 7.21 14.76
C ARG A 30 -5.41 8.57 15.38
N LEU A 31 -4.97 9.64 14.72
CA LEU A 31 -5.31 10.97 15.22
C LEU A 31 -6.81 11.22 15.19
N GLU A 32 -7.52 10.54 14.29
CA GLU A 32 -8.97 10.64 14.19
C GLU A 32 -9.69 9.57 15.02
N GLY A 33 -8.94 8.80 15.80
CA GLY A 33 -9.54 7.76 16.62
C GLY A 33 -9.87 6.50 15.86
N LEU A 34 -9.29 6.32 14.67
CA LEU A 34 -9.56 5.17 13.82
C LEU A 34 -8.35 4.25 13.77
N ALA A 35 -8.58 3.05 13.25
CA ALA A 35 -7.51 2.08 13.02
C ALA A 35 -7.82 1.33 11.73
N PRO A 36 -6.78 0.93 10.98
CA PRO A 36 -7.03 0.17 9.76
C PRO A 36 -7.62 -1.19 10.10
N THR A 37 -8.55 -1.64 9.26
CA THR A 37 -9.09 -2.99 9.39
C THR A 37 -8.04 -4.01 9.00
N PRO A 38 -8.22 -5.30 9.39
CA PRO A 38 -7.30 -6.34 8.93
C PRO A 38 -7.22 -6.42 7.41
N HIS A 39 -8.33 -6.21 6.72
CA HIS A 39 -8.34 -6.22 5.26
C HIS A 39 -7.48 -5.08 4.71
N ALA A 40 -7.62 -3.88 5.29
CA ALA A 40 -6.84 -2.74 4.85
C ALA A 40 -5.35 -2.97 5.11
N ARG A 41 -5.01 -3.58 6.24
CA ARG A 41 -3.61 -3.88 6.55
C ARG A 41 -3.00 -4.81 5.52
N LEU A 42 -3.76 -5.82 5.08
CA LEU A 42 -3.29 -6.74 4.06
C LEU A 42 -3.03 -5.99 2.75
N LEU A 43 -3.94 -5.10 2.37
CA LEU A 43 -3.77 -4.32 1.16
C LEU A 43 -2.57 -3.39 1.24
N PHE A 44 -2.35 -2.77 2.40
CA PHE A 44 -1.18 -1.94 2.60
C PHE A 44 0.11 -2.74 2.42
N GLU A 45 0.14 -3.95 2.96
CA GLU A 45 1.32 -4.79 2.84
C GLU A 45 1.59 -5.15 1.39
N GLN A 46 0.54 -5.48 0.63
CA GLN A 46 0.69 -5.78 -0.79
C GLN A 46 1.21 -4.56 -1.54
N PHE A 47 0.76 -3.37 -1.18
CA PHE A 47 1.25 -2.14 -1.79
C PHE A 47 2.73 -1.94 -1.50
N VAL A 48 3.15 -2.14 -0.26
CA VAL A 48 4.55 -1.96 0.12
C VAL A 48 5.43 -2.95 -0.63
N GLN A 49 4.94 -4.17 -0.86
CA GLN A 49 5.71 -5.20 -1.56
C GLN A 49 5.72 -5.00 -3.08
N GLY A 50 4.94 -4.04 -3.58
CA GLY A 50 4.91 -3.77 -5.01
C GLY A 50 3.85 -4.56 -5.77
N ASP A 51 2.98 -5.26 -5.06
CA ASP A 51 1.93 -6.05 -5.71
C ASP A 51 0.77 -5.18 -6.18
N LEU A 52 0.63 -3.99 -5.63
CA LEU A 52 -0.43 -3.05 -6.00
C LEU A 52 0.18 -1.70 -6.31
N THR A 53 -0.40 -1.01 -7.30
CA THR A 53 -0.10 0.39 -7.50
C THR A 53 -0.92 1.21 -6.49
N GLU A 54 -0.58 2.49 -6.37
CA GLU A 54 -1.34 3.37 -5.48
C GLU A 54 -2.79 3.43 -5.89
N GLU A 55 -3.05 3.51 -7.18
CA GLU A 55 -4.41 3.54 -7.70
C GLU A 55 -5.18 2.27 -7.35
N GLN A 56 -4.52 1.13 -7.54
CA GLN A 56 -5.14 -0.15 -7.21
C GLN A 56 -5.43 -0.26 -5.73
N LEU A 57 -4.52 0.24 -4.90
CA LEU A 57 -4.72 0.22 -3.45
C LEU A 57 -5.95 1.03 -3.06
N VAL A 58 -6.05 2.25 -3.58
CA VAL A 58 -7.17 3.12 -3.26
C VAL A 58 -8.49 2.46 -3.69
N ASN A 59 -8.52 1.93 -4.91
CA ASN A 59 -9.72 1.28 -5.41
C ASN A 59 -10.11 0.08 -4.56
N ALA A 60 -9.13 -0.71 -4.13
CA ALA A 60 -9.41 -1.89 -3.32
C ALA A 60 -9.91 -1.52 -1.94
N VAL A 61 -9.37 -0.47 -1.36
CA VAL A 61 -9.82 -0.01 -0.04
C VAL A 61 -11.25 0.51 -0.11
N LEU A 62 -11.56 1.24 -1.17
CA LEU A 62 -12.89 1.82 -1.31
C LEU A 62 -13.94 0.80 -1.73
N ALA A 63 -13.54 -0.25 -2.40
CA ALA A 63 -14.47 -1.23 -2.94
C ALA A 63 -15.15 -2.06 -1.87
N ARG A 64 -14.49 -2.34 -0.81
CA ARG A 64 -15.05 -3.07 0.32
C ARG A 64 -15.78 -4.32 -0.08
#